data_86227ec7f640bf4ddf0650d72d7832f9
#
_entry.id   86227ec7f640bf4ddf0650d72d7832f9
#
_cell.length_a   1.000
_cell.length_b   1.000
_cell.length_c   1.000
_cell.angle_alpha   90.00
_cell.angle_beta   90.00
_cell.angle_gamma   90.00
#
_symmetry.space_group_name_H-M   'P 1'
#
loop_
_entity.id
_entity.type
_entity.pdbx_description
1 polymer ?
#
loop_
_entity_poly.entity_id
_entity_poly.type
_entity_poly.pdbx_seq_one_letter_code
_entity_poly.pdbx_strand_id
1 'polypeptide(L)'
;MKKNLFFPVLFIALLLLGGFASCNDDAKKLAEKEKELEELRQLAELDKKEMENQYAEFATQYGELKKGIKDDSLLNRLSEEQARAEALLKELKQTKATSSAEILRLKKELATVRAVLRDYIRQVDSLQQLNQVLIGERDLARADAERTRAENNSINQQNQTLNEKVAIAAQLDATGISISPLKKNGKTAKKSKDITKFGISFTITKNVTAAAGHRNVYVRLLKPNQQVAGQAGTFTYENKTLGYSAVKSIEYNGQEQRVILFVPVSEYLSAGNYSVHIFADGQMIGSSSINIAK
;
A
#
# COMPACT_ATOMS: atom_id res chain seq x y z
N MET A 1 -13.34 4.83 -50.09
CA MET A 1 -14.35 5.73 -50.69
C MET A 1 -15.28 4.88 -51.57
N LYS A 2 -16.44 4.45 -51.06
CA LYS A 2 -17.52 3.89 -51.89
C LYS A 2 -18.71 4.79 -51.67
N LYS A 3 -19.13 5.46 -52.77
CA LYS A 3 -20.25 6.37 -52.80
C LYS A 3 -21.53 5.55 -52.65
N ASN A 4 -22.30 5.81 -51.58
CA ASN A 4 -23.67 5.31 -51.43
C ASN A 4 -24.56 6.11 -52.37
N LEU A 5 -25.05 5.48 -53.40
CA LEU A 5 -26.05 6.03 -54.27
C LEU A 5 -27.42 5.82 -53.58
N PHE A 6 -27.88 6.83 -52.86
CA PHE A 6 -29.23 6.87 -52.35
C PHE A 6 -30.18 7.26 -53.54
N PHE A 7 -30.98 6.32 -54.01
CA PHE A 7 -32.08 6.62 -54.90
C PHE A 7 -33.33 6.92 -54.07
N PRO A 8 -33.94 8.07 -54.25
CA PRO A 8 -35.25 8.34 -53.67
C PRO A 8 -36.33 7.74 -54.57
N VAL A 9 -37.03 6.73 -54.05
CA VAL A 9 -38.32 6.30 -54.64
C VAL A 9 -39.34 7.28 -54.12
N LEU A 10 -39.62 8.28 -54.91
CA LEU A 10 -40.74 9.20 -54.65
C LEU A 10 -41.69 9.30 -55.81
N PHE A 11 -42.94 9.03 -55.49
CA PHE A 11 -44.14 9.64 -56.09
C PHE A 11 -44.28 9.65 -57.58
N ILE A 12 -45.09 8.70 -58.09
CA ILE A 12 -46.01 8.99 -59.21
C ILE A 12 -47.37 8.39 -58.86
N ALA A 13 -48.24 9.23 -58.31
CA ALA A 13 -49.65 8.98 -58.26
C ALA A 13 -50.34 10.08 -59.11
N LEU A 14 -51.15 9.66 -59.95
CA LEU A 14 -52.28 10.38 -60.54
C LEU A 14 -52.01 11.32 -61.68
N LEU A 15 -52.42 10.87 -62.83
CA LEU A 15 -53.29 11.62 -63.74
C LEU A 15 -53.91 10.68 -64.77
N LEU A 16 -55.15 10.35 -64.53
CA LEU A 16 -56.05 9.70 -65.57
C LEU A 16 -57.18 10.63 -65.81
N LEU A 17 -57.34 11.12 -67.04
CA LEU A 17 -58.61 11.34 -67.74
C LEU A 17 -58.35 11.61 -69.20
N GLY A 18 -58.91 10.78 -70.03
CA GLY A 18 -59.32 11.17 -71.37
C GLY A 18 -58.77 10.37 -72.55
N GLY A 19 -59.57 9.57 -73.16
CA GLY A 19 -59.43 9.24 -74.58
C GLY A 19 -59.68 7.80 -74.99
N PHE A 20 -60.90 7.47 -75.38
CA PHE A 20 -61.25 6.24 -76.06
C PHE A 20 -60.55 6.14 -77.40
N ALA A 21 -59.78 5.08 -77.60
CA ALA A 21 -59.69 4.32 -78.86
C ALA A 21 -58.55 3.27 -78.80
N SER A 22 -58.86 2.08 -79.17
CA SER A 22 -57.99 0.96 -79.52
C SER A 22 -57.77 -0.10 -78.43
N CYS A 23 -58.64 -1.11 -78.44
CA CYS A 23 -58.65 -2.27 -77.55
C CYS A 23 -57.44 -3.20 -77.64
N ASN A 24 -56.47 -2.96 -78.49
CA ASN A 24 -55.25 -3.79 -78.57
C ASN A 24 -54.02 -3.14 -77.95
N ASP A 25 -53.99 -1.84 -77.74
CA ASP A 25 -52.94 -1.08 -77.13
C ASP A 25 -53.11 -1.02 -75.59
N ASP A 26 -54.34 -1.05 -75.12
CA ASP A 26 -54.66 -1.01 -73.69
C ASP A 26 -54.35 -2.34 -73.01
N ALA A 27 -54.50 -3.48 -73.70
CA ALA A 27 -54.11 -4.79 -73.18
C ALA A 27 -52.58 -4.92 -72.99
N LYS A 28 -51.79 -4.36 -73.93
CA LYS A 28 -50.30 -4.30 -73.78
C LYS A 28 -49.86 -3.38 -72.66
N LYS A 29 -50.48 -2.20 -72.55
CA LYS A 29 -50.21 -1.25 -71.45
C LYS A 29 -50.63 -1.81 -70.09
N LEU A 30 -51.70 -2.59 -70.01
CA LEU A 30 -52.14 -3.26 -68.81
C LEU A 30 -51.11 -4.33 -68.38
N ALA A 31 -50.66 -5.19 -69.29
CA ALA A 31 -49.64 -6.21 -69.04
C ALA A 31 -48.26 -5.61 -68.62
N GLU A 32 -47.92 -4.47 -69.23
CA GLU A 32 -46.70 -3.76 -68.86
C GLU A 32 -46.78 -3.14 -67.42
N LYS A 33 -47.95 -2.56 -67.10
CA LYS A 33 -48.22 -2.09 -65.74
C LYS A 33 -48.30 -3.20 -64.69
N GLU A 34 -48.89 -4.34 -65.05
CA GLU A 34 -48.91 -5.51 -64.15
C GLU A 34 -47.51 -6.04 -63.91
N LYS A 35 -46.64 -6.05 -64.90
CA LYS A 35 -45.23 -6.44 -64.77
C LYS A 35 -44.45 -5.43 -63.89
N GLU A 36 -44.62 -4.14 -64.11
CA GLU A 36 -44.01 -3.08 -63.32
C GLU A 36 -44.48 -3.14 -61.84
N LEU A 37 -45.79 -3.42 -61.63
CA LEU A 37 -46.33 -3.61 -60.27
C LEU A 37 -45.73 -4.84 -59.59
N GLU A 38 -45.52 -5.92 -60.29
CA GLU A 38 -44.90 -7.13 -59.74
C GLU A 38 -43.42 -6.92 -59.41
N GLU A 39 -42.69 -6.22 -60.29
CA GLU A 39 -41.28 -5.83 -60.00
C GLU A 39 -41.22 -4.93 -58.78
N LEU A 40 -42.14 -3.96 -58.62
CA LEU A 40 -42.22 -3.11 -57.45
C LEU A 40 -42.51 -3.90 -56.12
N ARG A 41 -43.44 -4.91 -56.26
CA ARG A 41 -43.72 -5.82 -55.11
C ARG A 41 -42.50 -6.65 -54.70
N GLN A 42 -41.80 -7.20 -55.69
CA GLN A 42 -40.60 -7.97 -55.43
C GLN A 42 -39.50 -7.13 -54.77
N LEU A 43 -39.32 -5.88 -55.22
CA LEU A 43 -38.38 -4.92 -54.58
C LEU A 43 -38.81 -4.60 -53.16
N ALA A 44 -40.09 -4.39 -52.90
CA ALA A 44 -40.62 -4.12 -51.55
C ALA A 44 -40.41 -5.31 -50.59
N GLU A 45 -40.59 -6.55 -51.08
CA GLU A 45 -40.33 -7.76 -50.28
C GLU A 45 -38.81 -7.93 -49.98
N LEU A 46 -37.94 -7.61 -50.94
CA LEU A 46 -36.49 -7.64 -50.73
C LEU A 46 -36.05 -6.58 -49.70
N ASP A 47 -36.54 -5.33 -49.79
CA ASP A 47 -36.26 -4.26 -48.83
C ASP A 47 -36.74 -4.66 -47.41
N LYS A 48 -37.93 -5.24 -47.31
CA LYS A 48 -38.47 -5.78 -46.06
C LYS A 48 -37.60 -6.88 -45.48
N LYS A 49 -37.18 -7.85 -46.28
CA LYS A 49 -36.32 -8.95 -45.87
C LYS A 49 -34.94 -8.47 -45.37
N GLU A 50 -34.36 -7.48 -46.03
CA GLU A 50 -33.12 -6.85 -45.59
C GLU A 50 -33.28 -6.17 -44.24
N MET A 51 -34.39 -5.45 -44.03
CA MET A 51 -34.71 -4.84 -42.71
C MET A 51 -34.88 -5.90 -41.62
N GLU A 52 -35.56 -7.02 -41.90
CA GLU A 52 -35.70 -8.15 -40.97
C GLU A 52 -34.32 -8.69 -40.54
N ASN A 53 -33.40 -8.87 -41.49
CA ASN A 53 -32.04 -9.31 -41.21
C ASN A 53 -31.29 -8.30 -40.32
N GLN A 54 -31.41 -7.00 -40.62
CA GLN A 54 -30.77 -5.93 -39.83
C GLN A 54 -31.29 -5.86 -38.39
N TYR A 55 -32.59 -5.99 -38.15
CA TYR A 55 -33.14 -6.04 -36.80
C TYR A 55 -32.70 -7.29 -36.04
N ALA A 56 -32.65 -8.45 -36.71
CA ALA A 56 -32.17 -9.68 -36.10
C ALA A 56 -30.67 -9.59 -35.72
N GLU A 57 -29.87 -8.99 -36.61
CA GLU A 57 -28.45 -8.73 -36.36
C GLU A 57 -28.26 -7.80 -35.14
N PHE A 58 -29.02 -6.71 -35.05
CA PHE A 58 -28.95 -5.78 -33.95
C PHE A 58 -29.34 -6.43 -32.61
N ALA A 59 -30.40 -7.23 -32.59
CA ALA A 59 -30.78 -7.98 -31.39
C ALA A 59 -29.65 -8.92 -30.93
N THR A 60 -28.96 -9.56 -31.87
CA THR A 60 -27.76 -10.38 -31.57
C THR A 60 -26.61 -9.56 -31.04
N GLN A 61 -26.29 -8.42 -31.67
CA GLN A 61 -25.21 -7.54 -31.25
C GLN A 61 -25.44 -6.97 -29.83
N TYR A 62 -26.68 -6.59 -29.50
CA TYR A 62 -27.01 -6.21 -28.10
C TYR A 62 -26.77 -7.36 -27.11
N GLY A 63 -27.13 -8.59 -27.51
CA GLY A 63 -26.87 -9.78 -26.70
C GLY A 63 -25.37 -10.04 -26.43
N GLU A 64 -24.53 -9.84 -27.45
CA GLU A 64 -23.08 -9.98 -27.32
C GLU A 64 -22.46 -8.88 -26.45
N LEU A 65 -22.87 -7.62 -26.62
CA LEU A 65 -22.38 -6.50 -25.81
C LEU A 65 -22.63 -6.72 -24.32
N LYS A 66 -23.74 -7.31 -23.94
CA LYS A 66 -24.09 -7.60 -22.54
C LYS A 66 -23.13 -8.58 -21.88
N LYS A 67 -22.52 -9.51 -22.60
CA LYS A 67 -21.67 -10.57 -22.03
C LYS A 67 -20.40 -10.04 -21.33
N GLY A 68 -19.91 -8.86 -21.71
CA GLY A 68 -18.70 -8.27 -21.17
C GLY A 68 -18.92 -7.19 -20.09
N ILE A 69 -20.17 -6.85 -19.78
CA ILE A 69 -20.54 -5.70 -18.94
C ILE A 69 -20.96 -6.19 -17.57
N LYS A 70 -20.42 -5.54 -16.52
CA LYS A 70 -20.75 -5.79 -15.11
C LYS A 70 -21.60 -4.69 -14.47
N ASP A 71 -21.83 -3.60 -15.19
CA ASP A 71 -22.64 -2.48 -14.72
C ASP A 71 -24.11 -2.79 -14.92
N ASP A 72 -24.86 -2.93 -13.83
CA ASP A 72 -26.27 -3.30 -13.84
C ASP A 72 -27.15 -2.27 -14.56
N SER A 73 -26.83 -0.98 -14.46
CA SER A 73 -27.58 0.09 -15.13
C SER A 73 -27.43 -0.01 -16.64
N LEU A 74 -26.21 -0.23 -17.13
CA LEU A 74 -25.92 -0.41 -18.54
C LEU A 74 -26.52 -1.71 -19.08
N LEU A 75 -26.46 -2.81 -18.29
CA LEU A 75 -27.09 -4.09 -18.63
C LEU A 75 -28.63 -3.95 -18.81
N ASN A 76 -29.28 -3.23 -17.90
CA ASN A 76 -30.72 -2.99 -18.00
C ASN A 76 -31.09 -2.21 -19.27
N ARG A 77 -30.37 -1.11 -19.54
CA ARG A 77 -30.59 -0.30 -20.76
C ARG A 77 -30.35 -1.09 -22.06
N LEU A 78 -29.29 -1.90 -22.10
CA LEU A 78 -29.01 -2.78 -23.24
C LEU A 78 -30.09 -3.85 -23.40
N SER A 79 -30.65 -4.35 -22.29
CA SER A 79 -31.73 -5.34 -22.33
C SER A 79 -33.04 -4.73 -22.84
N GLU A 80 -33.35 -3.50 -22.47
CA GLU A 80 -34.49 -2.74 -22.97
C GLU A 80 -34.39 -2.49 -24.49
N GLU A 81 -33.21 -2.05 -24.97
CA GLU A 81 -32.99 -1.80 -26.39
C GLU A 81 -32.95 -3.09 -27.21
N GLN A 82 -32.46 -4.20 -26.66
CA GLN A 82 -32.58 -5.51 -27.29
C GLN A 82 -34.05 -5.92 -27.45
N ALA A 83 -34.82 -5.82 -26.37
CA ALA A 83 -36.25 -6.15 -26.39
C ALA A 83 -37.01 -5.26 -27.41
N ARG A 84 -36.64 -3.98 -27.53
CA ARG A 84 -37.18 -3.07 -28.54
C ARG A 84 -36.86 -3.54 -29.96
N ALA A 85 -35.60 -3.90 -30.23
CA ALA A 85 -35.20 -4.41 -31.55
C ALA A 85 -35.96 -5.70 -31.91
N GLU A 86 -36.13 -6.62 -30.96
CA GLU A 86 -36.88 -7.86 -31.12
C GLU A 86 -38.40 -7.60 -31.37
N ALA A 87 -38.97 -6.64 -30.65
CA ALA A 87 -40.38 -6.23 -30.87
C ALA A 87 -40.61 -5.63 -32.25
N LEU A 88 -39.68 -4.75 -32.68
CA LEU A 88 -39.74 -4.15 -34.01
C LEU A 88 -39.54 -5.19 -35.13
N LEU A 89 -38.69 -6.19 -34.91
CA LEU A 89 -38.52 -7.33 -35.82
C LEU A 89 -39.83 -8.12 -35.94
N LYS A 90 -40.49 -8.40 -34.80
CA LYS A 90 -41.76 -9.11 -34.78
C LYS A 90 -42.86 -8.32 -35.53
N GLU A 91 -42.95 -7.03 -35.30
CA GLU A 91 -43.88 -6.12 -36.00
C GLU A 91 -43.60 -6.13 -37.50
N LEU A 92 -42.34 -6.00 -37.92
CA LEU A 92 -41.95 -6.00 -39.32
C LEU A 92 -42.35 -7.30 -40.03
N LYS A 93 -42.15 -8.46 -39.38
CA LYS A 93 -42.57 -9.77 -39.94
C LYS A 93 -44.08 -9.85 -40.19
N GLN A 94 -44.88 -9.15 -39.36
CA GLN A 94 -46.34 -9.11 -39.49
C GLN A 94 -46.84 -8.05 -40.50
N THR A 95 -46.03 -7.05 -40.83
CA THR A 95 -46.35 -5.95 -41.74
C THR A 95 -46.27 -6.43 -43.18
N LYS A 96 -47.28 -6.09 -43.99
CA LYS A 96 -47.22 -6.37 -45.42
C LYS A 96 -46.23 -5.45 -46.13
N ALA A 97 -45.43 -5.98 -47.05
CA ALA A 97 -44.46 -5.20 -47.81
C ALA A 97 -45.04 -4.01 -48.57
N THR A 98 -46.32 -4.11 -48.91
CA THR A 98 -47.08 -3.06 -49.59
C THR A 98 -47.60 -1.94 -48.69
N SER A 99 -47.45 -2.07 -47.37
CA SER A 99 -47.81 -1.04 -46.36
C SER A 99 -46.75 0.03 -46.27
N SER A 100 -46.66 0.92 -47.24
CA SER A 100 -45.56 1.90 -47.36
C SER A 100 -45.39 2.81 -46.16
N ALA A 101 -46.47 3.22 -45.50
CA ALA A 101 -46.38 4.07 -44.30
C ALA A 101 -45.75 3.35 -43.08
N GLU A 102 -46.13 2.08 -42.85
CA GLU A 102 -45.62 1.25 -41.78
C GLU A 102 -44.17 0.87 -42.03
N ILE A 103 -43.82 0.49 -43.24
CA ILE A 103 -42.44 0.19 -43.65
C ILE A 103 -41.55 1.43 -43.47
N LEU A 104 -42.00 2.63 -43.86
CA LEU A 104 -41.24 3.86 -43.65
C LEU A 104 -41.03 4.19 -42.17
N ARG A 105 -42.03 3.97 -41.31
CA ARG A 105 -41.93 4.11 -39.87
C ARG A 105 -40.90 3.15 -39.31
N LEU A 106 -40.98 1.86 -39.64
CA LEU A 106 -40.03 0.83 -39.18
C LEU A 106 -38.60 1.10 -39.67
N LYS A 107 -38.43 1.66 -40.87
CA LYS A 107 -37.14 2.08 -41.42
C LYS A 107 -36.52 3.23 -40.61
N LYS A 108 -37.33 4.18 -40.13
CA LYS A 108 -36.87 5.25 -39.21
C LYS A 108 -36.48 4.68 -37.85
N GLU A 109 -37.28 3.77 -37.29
CA GLU A 109 -36.95 3.08 -36.03
C GLU A 109 -35.67 2.27 -36.15
N LEU A 110 -35.43 1.57 -37.27
CA LEU A 110 -34.18 0.85 -37.52
C LEU A 110 -32.97 1.78 -37.49
N ALA A 111 -33.09 2.97 -38.10
CA ALA A 111 -32.02 3.96 -38.04
C ALA A 111 -31.74 4.43 -36.60
N THR A 112 -32.80 4.58 -35.78
CA THR A 112 -32.66 4.92 -34.36
C THR A 112 -31.98 3.81 -33.56
N VAL A 113 -32.43 2.55 -33.72
CA VAL A 113 -31.82 1.38 -33.07
C VAL A 113 -30.33 1.26 -33.43
N ARG A 114 -29.99 1.47 -34.71
CA ARG A 114 -28.61 1.49 -35.20
C ARG A 114 -27.78 2.58 -34.55
N ALA A 115 -28.32 3.79 -34.41
CA ALA A 115 -27.60 4.91 -33.78
C ALA A 115 -27.30 4.62 -32.29
N VAL A 116 -28.32 4.15 -31.56
CA VAL A 116 -28.19 3.77 -30.13
C VAL A 116 -27.19 2.64 -29.94
N LEU A 117 -27.24 1.60 -30.77
CA LEU A 117 -26.28 0.49 -30.71
C LEU A 117 -24.84 0.97 -30.92
N ARG A 118 -24.61 1.86 -31.89
CA ARG A 118 -23.30 2.45 -32.15
C ARG A 118 -22.76 3.24 -30.95
N ASP A 119 -23.65 3.97 -30.27
CA ASP A 119 -23.27 4.74 -29.08
C ASP A 119 -22.94 3.81 -27.92
N TYR A 120 -23.67 2.72 -27.73
CA TYR A 120 -23.32 1.72 -26.70
C TYR A 120 -21.99 1.02 -27.00
N ILE A 121 -21.70 0.66 -28.25
CA ILE A 121 -20.38 0.11 -28.62
C ILE A 121 -19.26 1.06 -28.20
N ARG A 122 -19.39 2.36 -28.53
CA ARG A 122 -18.41 3.37 -28.15
C ARG A 122 -18.23 3.49 -26.63
N GLN A 123 -19.34 3.43 -25.88
CA GLN A 123 -19.28 3.48 -24.41
C GLN A 123 -18.57 2.25 -23.84
N VAL A 124 -18.86 1.05 -24.33
CA VAL A 124 -18.22 -0.20 -23.91
C VAL A 124 -16.73 -0.18 -24.22
N ASP A 125 -16.34 0.22 -25.43
CA ASP A 125 -14.94 0.34 -25.84
C ASP A 125 -14.16 1.33 -24.93
N SER A 126 -14.77 2.50 -24.68
CA SER A 126 -14.18 3.51 -23.78
C SER A 126 -14.00 2.98 -22.35
N LEU A 127 -15.01 2.28 -21.81
CA LEU A 127 -14.92 1.67 -20.48
C LEU A 127 -13.86 0.56 -20.41
N GLN A 128 -13.73 -0.24 -21.47
CA GLN A 128 -12.68 -1.26 -21.53
C GLN A 128 -11.28 -0.65 -21.56
N GLN A 129 -11.06 0.40 -22.36
CA GLN A 129 -9.81 1.13 -22.40
C GLN A 129 -9.47 1.75 -21.04
N LEU A 130 -10.45 2.41 -20.40
CA LEU A 130 -10.26 2.99 -19.07
C LEU A 130 -9.90 1.92 -18.03
N ASN A 131 -10.57 0.77 -18.06
CA ASN A 131 -10.27 -0.34 -17.17
C ASN A 131 -8.84 -0.87 -17.36
N GLN A 132 -8.35 -0.97 -18.59
CA GLN A 132 -6.96 -1.37 -18.86
C GLN A 132 -5.96 -0.37 -18.29
N VAL A 133 -6.20 0.93 -18.48
CA VAL A 133 -5.36 1.98 -17.89
C VAL A 133 -5.34 1.89 -16.37
N LEU A 134 -6.53 1.80 -15.74
CA LEU A 134 -6.65 1.71 -14.28
C LEU A 134 -5.99 0.45 -13.70
N ILE A 135 -6.05 -0.68 -14.42
CA ILE A 135 -5.33 -1.90 -14.03
C ILE A 135 -3.81 -1.65 -14.06
N GLY A 136 -3.30 -1.03 -15.11
CA GLY A 136 -1.88 -0.67 -15.22
C GLY A 136 -1.43 0.28 -14.12
N GLU A 137 -2.17 1.34 -13.86
CA GLU A 137 -1.87 2.29 -12.77
C GLU A 137 -1.89 1.63 -11.39
N ARG A 138 -2.90 0.76 -11.14
CA ARG A 138 -2.98 -0.02 -9.90
C ARG A 138 -1.75 -0.90 -9.71
N ASP A 139 -1.33 -1.60 -10.76
CA ASP A 139 -0.20 -2.53 -10.67
C ASP A 139 1.13 -1.79 -10.47
N LEU A 140 1.32 -0.64 -11.12
CA LEU A 140 2.45 0.26 -10.87
C LEU A 140 2.45 0.79 -9.43
N ALA A 141 1.29 1.27 -8.94
CA ALA A 141 1.17 1.78 -7.58
C ALA A 141 1.44 0.69 -6.53
N ARG A 142 1.02 -0.57 -6.79
CA ARG A 142 1.33 -1.70 -5.92
C ARG A 142 2.83 -2.02 -5.89
N ALA A 143 3.46 -2.07 -7.05
CA ALA A 143 4.90 -2.31 -7.16
C ALA A 143 5.73 -1.24 -6.42
N ASP A 144 5.36 0.04 -6.58
CA ASP A 144 5.99 1.15 -5.85
C ASP A 144 5.77 1.06 -4.34
N ALA A 145 4.57 0.69 -3.90
CA ALA A 145 4.27 0.51 -2.48
C ALA A 145 5.08 -0.66 -1.87
N GLU A 146 5.23 -1.76 -2.60
CA GLU A 146 6.06 -2.90 -2.17
C GLU A 146 7.53 -2.54 -2.09
N ARG A 147 8.06 -1.82 -3.10
CA ARG A 147 9.43 -1.32 -3.08
C ARG A 147 9.68 -0.40 -1.89
N THR A 148 8.80 0.58 -1.67
CA THR A 148 8.91 1.53 -0.54
C THR A 148 8.86 0.81 0.80
N ARG A 149 8.01 -0.22 0.95
CA ARG A 149 7.96 -1.04 2.17
C ARG A 149 9.26 -1.81 2.39
N ALA A 150 9.82 -2.40 1.34
CA ALA A 150 11.09 -3.12 1.42
C ALA A 150 12.26 -2.20 1.81
N GLU A 151 12.32 -1.00 1.20
CA GLU A 151 13.30 0.03 1.54
C GLU A 151 13.16 0.49 3.00
N ASN A 152 11.94 0.80 3.45
CA ASN A 152 11.68 1.18 4.84
C ASN A 152 12.08 0.09 5.84
N ASN A 153 11.78 -1.17 5.55
CA ASN A 153 12.19 -2.30 6.39
C ASN A 153 13.72 -2.41 6.48
N SER A 154 14.41 -2.25 5.35
CA SER A 154 15.87 -2.24 5.30
C SER A 154 16.47 -1.09 6.12
N ILE A 155 15.94 0.13 5.98
CA ILE A 155 16.34 1.30 6.73
C ILE A 155 16.12 1.09 8.23
N ASN A 156 14.96 0.55 8.62
CA ASN A 156 14.66 0.26 10.02
C ASN A 156 15.64 -0.75 10.63
N GLN A 157 15.98 -1.82 9.90
CA GLN A 157 16.97 -2.79 10.34
C GLN A 157 18.37 -2.15 10.49
N GLN A 158 18.77 -1.33 9.52
CA GLN A 158 20.03 -0.59 9.59
C GLN A 158 20.06 0.35 10.80
N ASN A 159 18.97 1.08 11.05
CA ASN A 159 18.84 1.98 12.19
C ASN A 159 18.94 1.23 13.52
N GLN A 160 18.28 0.07 13.64
CA GLN A 160 18.40 -0.77 14.84
C GLN A 160 19.83 -1.21 15.06
N THR A 161 20.50 -1.73 14.03
CA THR A 161 21.91 -2.15 14.11
C THR A 161 22.84 -0.99 14.46
N LEU A 162 22.62 0.19 13.89
CA LEU A 162 23.39 1.38 14.20
C LEU A 162 23.17 1.84 15.66
N ASN A 163 21.92 1.84 16.12
CA ASN A 163 21.60 2.20 17.49
C ASN A 163 22.24 1.24 18.51
N GLU A 164 22.25 -0.06 18.25
CA GLU A 164 22.94 -1.05 19.07
C GLU A 164 24.46 -0.78 19.11
N LYS A 165 25.07 -0.54 17.94
CA LYS A 165 26.50 -0.19 17.87
C LYS A 165 26.82 1.10 18.61
N VAL A 166 25.98 2.13 18.47
CA VAL A 166 26.14 3.40 19.20
C VAL A 166 25.98 3.19 20.69
N ALA A 167 25.01 2.38 21.14
CA ALA A 167 24.81 2.06 22.55
C ALA A 167 26.04 1.37 23.16
N ILE A 168 26.64 0.41 22.44
CA ILE A 168 27.89 -0.25 22.87
C ILE A 168 29.04 0.75 22.88
N ALA A 169 29.21 1.54 21.84
CA ALA A 169 30.28 2.54 21.75
C ALA A 169 30.16 3.67 22.78
N ALA A 170 28.94 3.95 23.24
CA ALA A 170 28.66 4.96 24.27
C ALA A 170 28.91 4.46 25.71
N GLN A 171 29.20 3.18 25.90
CA GLN A 171 29.50 2.67 27.25
C GLN A 171 30.73 3.33 27.80
N LEU A 172 30.65 3.73 29.08
CA LEU A 172 31.79 4.27 29.79
C LEU A 172 32.77 3.13 30.18
N ASP A 173 34.03 3.46 30.32
CA ASP A 173 35.04 2.54 30.80
C ASP A 173 35.84 3.22 31.92
N ALA A 174 36.15 2.48 32.97
CA ALA A 174 36.94 2.95 34.12
C ALA A 174 38.30 2.23 34.18
N THR A 175 39.34 3.01 34.03
CA THR A 175 40.73 2.53 34.03
C THR A 175 41.52 3.07 35.25
N GLY A 176 42.68 2.54 35.48
CA GLY A 176 43.55 3.01 36.59
C GLY A 176 42.92 2.84 37.96
N ILE A 177 42.11 1.79 38.16
CA ILE A 177 41.36 1.54 39.38
C ILE A 177 42.36 1.18 40.51
N SER A 178 42.36 2.00 41.56
CA SER A 178 43.21 1.80 42.75
C SER A 178 42.34 1.70 44.00
N ILE A 179 42.64 0.71 44.81
CA ILE A 179 42.00 0.47 46.11
C ILE A 179 43.06 0.73 47.22
N SER A 180 42.80 1.71 48.04
CA SER A 180 43.73 2.09 49.13
C SER A 180 43.04 1.86 50.47
N PRO A 181 43.45 0.86 51.23
CA PRO A 181 43.00 0.69 52.60
C PRO A 181 43.63 1.80 53.54
N LEU A 182 42.77 2.53 54.24
CA LEU A 182 43.20 3.71 55.02
C LEU A 182 42.82 3.59 56.49
N LYS A 183 43.71 4.08 57.36
CA LYS A 183 43.49 4.30 58.76
C LYS A 183 42.67 5.56 59.01
N LYS A 184 42.18 5.79 60.23
CA LYS A 184 41.43 6.98 60.65
C LYS A 184 42.21 8.29 60.33
N ASN A 185 43.53 8.30 60.45
CA ASN A 185 44.38 9.45 60.13
C ASN A 185 44.70 9.60 58.63
N GLY A 186 44.11 8.80 57.75
CA GLY A 186 44.30 8.88 56.27
C GLY A 186 45.58 8.17 55.77
N LYS A 187 46.42 7.64 56.61
CA LYS A 187 47.61 6.87 56.18
C LYS A 187 47.20 5.46 55.75
N THR A 188 47.94 4.86 54.81
CA THR A 188 47.72 3.48 54.36
C THR A 188 47.74 2.48 55.47
N ALA A 189 46.72 1.65 55.60
CA ALA A 189 46.67 0.54 56.53
C ALA A 189 47.34 -0.69 55.92
N LYS A 190 48.27 -1.32 56.69
CA LYS A 190 48.91 -2.57 56.22
C LYS A 190 48.21 -3.84 56.72
N LYS A 191 47.39 -3.72 57.75
CA LYS A 191 46.67 -4.86 58.38
C LYS A 191 45.18 -4.59 58.41
N SER A 192 44.37 -5.63 58.25
CA SER A 192 42.90 -5.54 58.16
C SER A 192 42.26 -4.82 59.36
N LYS A 193 42.79 -5.07 60.58
CA LYS A 193 42.29 -4.46 61.82
C LYS A 193 42.44 -2.95 61.90
N ASP A 194 43.40 -2.37 61.15
CA ASP A 194 43.72 -0.94 61.17
C ASP A 194 42.87 -0.14 60.13
N ILE A 195 42.10 -0.80 59.25
CA ILE A 195 41.36 -0.17 58.22
C ILE A 195 40.08 0.43 58.81
N THR A 196 39.82 1.69 58.51
CA THR A 196 38.58 2.38 58.89
C THR A 196 37.79 2.87 57.66
N LYS A 197 38.47 2.97 56.49
CA LYS A 197 37.83 3.31 55.19
C LYS A 197 38.70 2.82 54.05
N PHE A 198 38.10 2.61 52.89
CA PHE A 198 38.80 2.40 51.64
C PHE A 198 38.69 3.66 50.76
N GLY A 199 39.83 4.13 50.28
CA GLY A 199 39.88 5.11 49.22
C GLY A 199 39.90 4.40 47.88
N ILE A 200 38.96 4.70 47.00
CA ILE A 200 38.87 4.12 45.69
C ILE A 200 39.00 5.25 44.67
N SER A 201 39.99 5.12 43.78
CA SER A 201 40.19 6.09 42.71
C SER A 201 40.29 5.37 41.38
N PHE A 202 39.74 6.00 40.34
CA PHE A 202 39.78 5.51 38.98
C PHE A 202 39.60 6.67 38.01
N THR A 203 39.85 6.42 36.75
CA THR A 203 39.67 7.38 35.69
C THR A 203 38.61 6.86 34.72
N ILE A 204 37.53 7.62 34.53
CA ILE A 204 36.59 7.37 33.44
C ILE A 204 37.24 7.87 32.16
N THR A 205 37.36 7.01 31.18
CA THR A 205 38.05 7.31 29.92
C THR A 205 37.25 8.29 29.06
N LYS A 206 37.95 8.99 28.17
CA LYS A 206 37.32 9.82 27.16
C LYS A 206 36.41 8.97 26.27
N ASN A 207 35.16 9.37 26.11
CA ASN A 207 34.23 8.74 25.20
C ASN A 207 33.33 9.82 24.51
N VAL A 208 33.62 10.06 23.24
CA VAL A 208 32.91 11.08 22.43
C VAL A 208 31.52 10.66 21.99
N THR A 209 31.22 9.36 22.09
CA THR A 209 29.90 8.80 21.72
C THR A 209 28.95 8.84 22.92
N ALA A 210 29.48 8.82 24.13
CA ALA A 210 28.66 8.93 25.34
C ALA A 210 28.10 10.34 25.49
N ALA A 211 26.77 10.43 25.67
CA ALA A 211 26.11 11.73 25.88
C ALA A 211 26.66 12.43 27.15
N ALA A 212 26.87 13.74 27.05
CA ALA A 212 27.21 14.55 28.22
C ALA A 212 26.01 14.64 29.18
N GLY A 213 26.31 14.75 30.49
CA GLY A 213 25.26 14.90 31.52
C GLY A 213 25.64 14.34 32.89
N HIS A 214 24.71 14.47 33.81
CA HIS A 214 24.87 13.93 35.17
C HIS A 214 24.73 12.41 35.17
N ARG A 215 25.67 11.73 35.83
CA ARG A 215 25.70 10.28 35.98
C ARG A 215 25.99 9.86 37.39
N ASN A 216 25.33 8.83 37.86
CA ASN A 216 25.64 8.22 39.14
C ASN A 216 26.61 7.05 38.94
N VAL A 217 27.79 7.17 39.54
CA VAL A 217 28.77 6.10 39.52
C VAL A 217 28.70 5.36 40.86
N TYR A 218 28.29 4.10 40.79
CA TYR A 218 28.17 3.23 41.97
C TYR A 218 29.43 2.38 42.12
N VAL A 219 29.92 2.31 43.34
CA VAL A 219 31.07 1.48 43.69
C VAL A 219 30.63 0.42 44.69
N ARG A 220 30.88 -0.82 44.32
CA ARG A 220 30.59 -2.00 45.12
C ARG A 220 31.89 -2.65 45.55
N LEU A 221 32.23 -2.53 46.81
CA LEU A 221 33.39 -3.17 47.40
C LEU A 221 32.97 -4.49 48.05
N LEU A 222 33.56 -5.58 47.60
CA LEU A 222 33.29 -6.93 48.10
C LEU A 222 34.41 -7.39 49.02
N LYS A 223 34.01 -7.96 50.16
CA LYS A 223 34.87 -8.67 51.08
C LYS A 223 35.28 -10.06 50.54
N PRO A 224 36.28 -10.73 51.13
CA PRO A 224 36.66 -12.08 50.71
C PRO A 224 35.51 -13.10 50.70
N ASN A 225 34.49 -12.90 51.53
CA ASN A 225 33.27 -13.72 51.57
C ASN A 225 32.16 -13.28 50.59
N GLN A 226 32.52 -12.41 49.64
CA GLN A 226 31.60 -11.86 48.60
C GLN A 226 30.47 -10.95 49.14
N GLN A 227 30.47 -10.62 50.43
CA GLN A 227 29.52 -9.64 50.95
C GLN A 227 29.99 -8.22 50.65
N VAL A 228 29.04 -7.29 50.49
CA VAL A 228 29.35 -5.86 50.29
C VAL A 228 29.89 -5.27 51.58
N ALA A 229 31.05 -4.62 51.50
CA ALA A 229 31.63 -3.87 52.62
C ALA A 229 31.03 -2.46 52.68
N GLY A 230 30.66 -1.99 53.88
CA GLY A 230 30.12 -0.64 54.06
C GLY A 230 28.90 -0.34 53.18
N GLN A 231 27.96 -1.26 53.14
CA GLN A 231 26.77 -1.11 52.28
C GLN A 231 26.00 0.18 52.59
N ALA A 232 25.86 1.08 51.59
CA ALA A 232 25.21 2.38 51.71
C ALA A 232 23.82 2.43 51.09
N GLY A 233 23.52 1.49 50.18
CA GLY A 233 22.20 1.42 49.50
C GLY A 233 22.18 0.33 48.43
N THR A 234 21.21 0.41 47.53
CA THR A 234 21.03 -0.54 46.44
C THR A 234 20.78 0.18 45.10
N PHE A 235 21.10 -0.49 44.00
CA PHE A 235 20.80 -0.04 42.64
C PHE A 235 20.44 -1.24 41.76
N THR A 236 19.84 -0.97 40.60
CA THR A 236 19.45 -2.02 39.65
C THR A 236 20.55 -2.25 38.62
N TYR A 237 20.91 -3.51 38.40
CA TYR A 237 21.82 -3.98 37.37
C TYR A 237 21.28 -5.29 36.75
N GLU A 238 21.12 -5.35 35.45
CA GLU A 238 20.59 -6.54 34.73
C GLU A 238 19.35 -7.14 35.40
N ASN A 239 18.36 -6.30 35.71
CA ASN A 239 17.12 -6.68 36.41
C ASN A 239 17.32 -7.29 37.83
N LYS A 240 18.51 -7.13 38.42
CA LYS A 240 18.81 -7.55 39.79
C LYS A 240 19.08 -6.33 40.66
N THR A 241 18.67 -6.40 41.91
CA THR A 241 19.00 -5.38 42.91
C THR A 241 20.33 -5.73 43.56
N LEU A 242 21.32 -4.87 43.37
CA LEU A 242 22.66 -5.02 43.96
C LEU A 242 22.92 -3.96 45.03
N GLY A 243 23.59 -4.35 46.11
CA GLY A 243 24.09 -3.39 47.13
C GLY A 243 25.32 -2.65 46.64
N TYR A 244 25.42 -1.36 46.90
CA TYR A 244 26.64 -0.58 46.68
C TYR A 244 27.23 -0.08 48.00
N SER A 245 28.56 0.16 47.99
CA SER A 245 29.31 0.69 49.12
C SER A 245 29.40 2.22 49.13
N ALA A 246 29.40 2.82 47.95
CA ALA A 246 29.40 4.27 47.79
C ALA A 246 28.82 4.64 46.39
N VAL A 247 28.26 5.84 46.28
CA VAL A 247 27.82 6.44 45.03
C VAL A 247 28.39 7.85 44.93
N LYS A 248 28.72 8.25 43.70
CA LYS A 248 29.12 9.63 43.39
C LYS A 248 28.42 10.10 42.13
N SER A 249 27.73 11.20 42.25
CA SER A 249 27.22 11.89 41.04
C SER A 249 28.35 12.70 40.42
N ILE A 250 28.54 12.54 39.13
CA ILE A 250 29.52 13.26 38.32
C ILE A 250 28.82 13.94 37.16
N GLU A 251 29.36 15.05 36.66
CA GLU A 251 29.00 15.64 35.41
C GLU A 251 30.02 15.20 34.36
N TYR A 252 29.56 14.29 33.44
CA TYR A 252 30.41 13.78 32.38
C TYR A 252 30.21 14.59 31.09
N ASN A 253 31.32 15.06 30.52
CA ASN A 253 31.32 15.92 29.33
C ASN A 253 32.03 15.30 28.12
N GLY A 254 32.17 13.98 28.11
CA GLY A 254 32.86 13.26 27.04
C GLY A 254 34.39 13.22 27.18
N GLN A 255 34.98 13.91 28.16
CA GLN A 255 36.41 13.95 28.39
C GLN A 255 36.82 12.99 29.53
N GLU A 256 38.13 12.70 29.60
CA GLU A 256 38.68 11.92 30.67
C GLU A 256 38.47 12.61 32.03
N GLN A 257 37.98 11.86 33.02
CA GLN A 257 37.65 12.40 34.31
C GLN A 257 38.11 11.47 35.44
N ARG A 258 38.93 11.98 36.33
CA ARG A 258 39.34 11.25 37.55
C ARG A 258 38.26 11.33 38.61
N VAL A 259 37.92 10.17 39.18
CA VAL A 259 36.93 10.02 40.24
C VAL A 259 37.63 9.45 41.49
N ILE A 260 37.37 10.08 42.62
CA ILE A 260 37.83 9.61 43.91
C ILE A 260 36.65 9.57 44.87
N LEU A 261 36.49 8.49 45.59
CA LEU A 261 35.49 8.32 46.64
C LEU A 261 35.98 7.47 47.77
N PHE A 262 35.31 7.54 48.89
CA PHE A 262 35.68 6.83 50.10
C PHE A 262 34.52 5.95 50.56
N VAL A 263 34.84 4.71 50.93
CA VAL A 263 33.92 3.75 51.53
C VAL A 263 34.27 3.62 53.00
N PRO A 264 33.51 4.20 53.93
CA PRO A 264 33.70 3.98 55.35
C PRO A 264 33.30 2.55 55.72
N VAL A 265 34.04 1.92 56.57
CA VAL A 265 33.76 0.60 57.13
C VAL A 265 33.86 0.62 58.67
N SER A 266 32.77 0.19 59.27
CA SER A 266 32.68 0.08 60.73
C SER A 266 32.66 -1.39 61.22
N GLU A 267 32.59 -2.30 60.26
CA GLU A 267 32.55 -3.75 60.51
C GLU A 267 33.93 -4.37 60.60
N TYR A 268 34.00 -5.57 61.16
CA TYR A 268 35.24 -6.33 61.21
C TYR A 268 35.71 -6.78 59.84
N LEU A 269 36.92 -6.51 59.46
CA LEU A 269 37.48 -6.86 58.16
C LEU A 269 38.49 -8.02 58.35
N SER A 270 38.24 -9.11 57.58
CA SER A 270 39.15 -10.25 57.51
C SER A 270 40.28 -9.98 56.53
N ALA A 271 41.44 -10.65 56.74
CA ALA A 271 42.47 -10.71 55.68
C ALA A 271 41.95 -11.47 54.47
N GLY A 272 42.45 -11.13 53.30
CA GLY A 272 42.07 -11.80 52.03
C GLY A 272 41.89 -10.83 50.89
N ASN A 273 41.31 -11.33 49.82
CA ASN A 273 41.11 -10.59 48.57
C ASN A 273 39.81 -9.77 48.59
N TYR A 274 39.94 -8.48 48.47
CA TYR A 274 38.83 -7.51 48.29
C TYR A 274 38.74 -7.11 46.83
N SER A 275 37.53 -7.10 46.28
CA SER A 275 37.30 -6.66 44.90
C SER A 275 36.37 -5.45 44.85
N VAL A 276 36.66 -4.58 43.92
CA VAL A 276 35.81 -3.43 43.62
C VAL A 276 35.23 -3.58 42.24
N HIS A 277 33.94 -3.36 42.17
CA HIS A 277 33.20 -3.27 40.88
C HIS A 277 32.60 -1.86 40.77
N ILE A 278 32.76 -1.25 39.61
CA ILE A 278 32.30 0.12 39.33
C ILE A 278 31.22 0.04 38.29
N PHE A 279 30.10 0.73 38.53
CA PHE A 279 28.94 0.73 37.64
C PHE A 279 28.53 2.15 37.31
N ALA A 280 28.18 2.38 36.08
CA ALA A 280 27.53 3.59 35.60
C ALA A 280 26.53 3.24 34.48
N ASP A 281 25.45 3.98 34.37
CA ASP A 281 24.44 3.82 33.31
C ASP A 281 23.89 2.37 33.17
N GLY A 282 23.79 1.66 34.31
CA GLY A 282 23.32 0.27 34.32
C GLY A 282 24.33 -0.75 33.78
N GLN A 283 25.60 -0.38 33.59
CA GLN A 283 26.67 -1.25 33.11
C GLN A 283 27.84 -1.30 34.13
N MET A 284 28.55 -2.42 34.17
CA MET A 284 29.79 -2.51 34.89
C MET A 284 30.93 -1.94 34.05
N ILE A 285 31.50 -0.81 34.48
CA ILE A 285 32.50 -0.06 33.73
C ILE A 285 33.93 -0.35 34.14
N GLY A 286 34.13 -1.14 35.18
CA GLY A 286 35.48 -1.56 35.60
C GLY A 286 35.47 -2.38 36.86
N SER A 287 36.56 -3.11 37.06
CA SER A 287 36.80 -3.89 38.27
C SER A 287 38.29 -3.96 38.62
N SER A 288 38.59 -4.11 39.90
CA SER A 288 39.95 -4.33 40.38
C SER A 288 39.92 -5.09 41.70
N SER A 289 41.05 -5.59 42.16
CA SER A 289 41.15 -6.28 43.45
C SER A 289 42.43 -5.97 44.16
N ILE A 290 42.41 -6.12 45.48
CA ILE A 290 43.58 -5.97 46.35
C ILE A 290 43.57 -7.06 47.42
N ASN A 291 44.74 -7.60 47.70
CA ASN A 291 44.94 -8.53 48.83
C ASN A 291 45.38 -7.78 50.12
N ILE A 292 44.64 -8.01 51.16
CA ILE A 292 44.89 -7.38 52.46
C ILE A 292 45.49 -8.44 53.47
N ALA A 293 46.65 -8.13 53.98
CA ALA A 293 47.30 -9.00 54.95
C ALA A 293 46.58 -9.00 56.32
N LYS A 294 46.82 -10.04 57.06
CA LYS A 294 46.29 -10.25 58.42
C LYS A 294 46.85 -9.23 59.42
#